data_a0927188ad26e65295e97b3066aed5e4
#
_entry.id   a0927188ad26e65295e97b3066aed5e4
#
_cell.length_a   1.000
_cell.length_b   1.000
_cell.length_c   1.000
_cell.angle_alpha   90.00
_cell.angle_beta   90.00
_cell.angle_gamma   90.00
#
_symmetry.space_group_name_H-M   'P 1'
#
loop_
_entity.id
_entity.type
_entity.pdbx_description
1 polymer ?
#
loop_
_entity_poly.entity_id
_entity_poly.type
_entity_poly.pdbx_seq_one_letter_code
_entity_poly.pdbx_strand_id
1 'polypeptide(L)'
;MGLGAALVAILPLIGVVATALGDGQADIALSDLSRYALTSVALSAQVAVLTAVLGVTAAWLVVGHDFPGRRWLSWALALPLAAPAFALAYGYADLFDAAGDLRIWMRGTLGVDMPFEMRSLGGAGLILSLAFYPYVYLAMRAALLNQSSQAIEAARMLGASPARAFFQVALPMARPALAAGVALAVMETLADYGAVQFLGVQTLTPGVVRAWFVFGSVEAAARIALPLLAFAAVLMWIERMGRSGADHDSGRGRWRPLTLQPLPPVKAALATGFCLMLVGLGLVLPLGWMAHTMIDITPEWPRLIAAARHSVGLAVIAALVTVALAALLALGSTRHPLAARIASLGYATPGAVMAIGLLIPAAVLWRLVPGSVGGFGMGIALLIYAYAARLMAAAFEPIEAGLTRVTPSVVQASRMLGRSETGTAWAIQLPLARGALFTAALVVFVDVMKELPATLMLRPFNVDTLAVMADNYARDERLANAGWPTLLLVLLALPAVLWLTRKISTSRPGEP
;
A
#
# COMPACT_ATOMS: atom_id res chain seq x y z
N MET A 1 15.55 19.13 -13.73
CA MET A 1 14.19 18.56 -13.66
C MET A 1 14.04 17.61 -12.47
N GLY A 2 14.94 16.63 -12.25
CA GLY A 2 14.82 15.69 -11.11
C GLY A 2 14.87 16.35 -9.71
N LEU A 3 15.63 17.43 -9.53
CA LEU A 3 15.66 18.19 -8.28
C LEU A 3 14.31 18.86 -7.98
N GLY A 4 13.61 19.37 -9.00
CA GLY A 4 12.28 19.96 -8.83
C GLY A 4 11.24 18.91 -8.36
N ALA A 5 11.28 17.70 -8.91
CA ALA A 5 10.40 16.61 -8.48
C ALA A 5 10.71 16.16 -7.04
N ALA A 6 12.00 16.14 -6.65
CA ALA A 6 12.37 15.84 -5.26
C ALA A 6 11.90 16.91 -4.27
N LEU A 7 11.93 18.19 -4.65
CA LEU A 7 11.39 19.29 -3.83
C LEU A 7 9.89 19.14 -3.60
N VAL A 8 9.14 18.69 -4.61
CA VAL A 8 7.70 18.37 -4.46
C VAL A 8 7.47 17.33 -3.36
N ALA A 9 8.31 16.31 -3.27
CA ALA A 9 8.14 15.27 -2.26
C ALA A 9 8.53 15.71 -0.83
N ILE A 10 9.54 16.59 -0.69
CA ILE A 10 10.07 16.95 0.62
C ILE A 10 9.34 18.14 1.27
N LEU A 11 8.72 19.02 0.47
CA LEU A 11 8.11 20.25 0.99
C LEU A 11 7.05 19.99 2.07
N PRO A 12 6.14 18.99 1.96
CA PRO A 12 5.21 18.67 3.02
C PRO A 12 5.91 18.24 4.32
N LEU A 13 7.02 17.49 4.22
CA LEU A 13 7.79 17.02 5.38
C LEU A 13 8.44 18.21 6.11
N ILE A 14 9.01 19.14 5.37
CA ILE A 14 9.54 20.39 5.94
C ILE A 14 8.42 21.19 6.60
N GLY A 15 7.24 21.24 5.99
CA GLY A 15 6.04 21.88 6.55
C GLY A 15 5.65 21.30 7.90
N VAL A 16 5.62 19.97 8.05
CA VAL A 16 5.34 19.30 9.34
C VAL A 16 6.36 19.70 10.40
N VAL A 17 7.66 19.60 10.08
CA VAL A 17 8.74 19.93 11.04
C VAL A 17 8.67 21.40 11.45
N ALA A 18 8.51 22.31 10.49
CA ALA A 18 8.39 23.75 10.76
C ALA A 18 7.18 24.05 11.64
N THR A 19 6.04 23.42 11.39
CA THR A 19 4.81 23.59 12.20
C THR A 19 4.98 23.03 13.61
N ALA A 20 5.59 21.86 13.75
CA ALA A 20 5.78 21.21 15.03
C ALA A 20 6.74 21.99 15.95
N LEU A 21 7.72 22.69 15.37
CA LEU A 21 8.71 23.52 16.08
C LEU A 21 8.22 24.96 16.33
N GLY A 22 7.06 25.35 15.79
CA GLY A 22 6.47 26.67 16.00
C GLY A 22 6.01 26.88 17.47
N ASP A 23 5.90 28.18 17.87
CA ASP A 23 5.55 28.61 19.23
C ASP A 23 4.07 28.41 19.61
N GLY A 24 3.28 27.70 18.80
CA GLY A 24 1.88 27.42 19.07
C GLY A 24 1.70 26.60 20.35
N GLN A 25 0.79 27.06 21.23
CA GLN A 25 0.42 26.31 22.44
C GLN A 25 -0.36 25.06 22.03
N ALA A 26 0.33 23.92 21.99
CA ALA A 26 -0.28 22.62 21.78
C ALA A 26 -0.01 21.76 23.02
N ASP A 27 -0.91 21.79 23.97
CA ASP A 27 -0.88 20.92 25.15
C ASP A 27 -1.30 19.50 24.74
N ILE A 28 -0.33 18.73 24.22
CA ILE A 28 -0.49 17.29 24.12
C ILE A 28 0.17 16.68 25.35
N ALA A 29 -0.63 15.99 26.18
CA ALA A 29 -0.07 15.27 27.30
C ALA A 29 0.96 14.23 26.80
N LEU A 30 2.15 14.21 27.38
CA LEU A 30 3.22 13.28 27.02
C LEU A 30 2.75 11.81 27.14
N SER A 31 1.84 11.55 28.10
CA SER A 31 1.17 10.25 28.29
C SER A 31 0.35 9.82 27.08
N ASP A 32 -0.36 10.74 26.41
CA ASP A 32 -1.17 10.41 25.22
C ASP A 32 -0.26 10.13 24.02
N LEU A 33 0.78 10.94 23.82
CA LEU A 33 1.74 10.72 22.75
C LEU A 33 2.47 9.38 22.90
N SER A 34 2.91 9.04 24.11
CA SER A 34 3.57 7.75 24.38
C SER A 34 2.64 6.57 24.18
N ARG A 35 1.37 6.69 24.57
CA ARG A 35 0.34 5.67 24.33
C ARG A 35 0.13 5.44 22.83
N TYR A 36 -0.08 6.51 22.04
CA TYR A 36 -0.22 6.40 20.57
C TYR A 36 1.01 5.75 19.93
N ALA A 37 2.21 6.13 20.34
CA ALA A 37 3.44 5.56 19.82
C ALA A 37 3.58 4.08 20.16
N LEU A 38 3.37 3.69 21.41
CA LEU A 38 3.45 2.28 21.85
C LEU A 38 2.41 1.41 21.17
N THR A 39 1.17 1.89 21.04
CA THR A 39 0.10 1.17 20.34
C THR A 39 0.44 1.00 18.84
N SER A 40 1.01 2.04 18.20
CA SER A 40 1.46 1.96 16.79
C SER A 40 2.59 0.95 16.61
N VAL A 41 3.56 0.89 17.53
CA VAL A 41 4.65 -0.10 17.51
C VAL A 41 4.10 -1.51 17.71
N ALA A 42 3.24 -1.72 18.70
CA ALA A 42 2.68 -3.03 19.01
C ALA A 42 1.84 -3.57 17.82
N LEU A 43 1.00 -2.71 17.24
CA LEU A 43 0.21 -3.05 16.04
C LEU A 43 1.11 -3.39 14.86
N SER A 44 2.12 -2.55 14.59
CA SER A 44 3.09 -2.77 13.50
C SER A 44 3.89 -4.05 13.68
N ALA A 45 4.32 -4.36 14.90
CA ALA A 45 5.03 -5.61 15.21
C ALA A 45 4.15 -6.84 14.97
N GLN A 46 2.88 -6.79 15.42
CA GLN A 46 1.92 -7.87 15.18
C GLN A 46 1.69 -8.07 13.68
N VAL A 47 1.45 -7.00 12.91
CA VAL A 47 1.24 -7.08 11.46
C VAL A 47 2.50 -7.57 10.75
N ALA A 48 3.69 -7.09 11.13
CA ALA A 48 4.96 -7.55 10.56
C ALA A 48 5.13 -9.07 10.67
N VAL A 49 4.90 -9.62 11.86
CA VAL A 49 5.03 -11.06 12.11
C VAL A 49 3.99 -11.85 11.32
N LEU A 50 2.71 -11.47 11.42
CA LEU A 50 1.64 -12.20 10.77
C LEU A 50 1.74 -12.14 9.24
N THR A 51 2.02 -10.97 8.66
CA THR A 51 2.18 -10.83 7.19
C THR A 51 3.41 -11.59 6.68
N ALA A 52 4.51 -11.62 7.45
CA ALA A 52 5.69 -12.43 7.13
C ALA A 52 5.33 -13.92 7.08
N VAL A 53 4.66 -14.43 8.12
CA VAL A 53 4.29 -15.86 8.18
C VAL A 53 3.31 -16.21 7.05
N LEU A 54 2.24 -15.44 6.88
CA LEU A 54 1.21 -15.70 5.87
C LEU A 54 1.77 -15.55 4.45
N GLY A 55 2.46 -14.45 4.18
CA GLY A 55 2.99 -14.13 2.84
C GLY A 55 4.10 -15.06 2.39
N VAL A 56 5.07 -15.38 3.28
CA VAL A 56 6.17 -16.32 2.98
C VAL A 56 5.62 -17.73 2.74
N THR A 57 4.70 -18.19 3.59
CA THR A 57 4.08 -19.51 3.42
C THR A 57 3.33 -19.62 2.10
N ALA A 58 2.50 -18.63 1.78
CA ALA A 58 1.76 -18.58 0.52
C ALA A 58 2.70 -18.56 -0.70
N ALA A 59 3.76 -17.73 -0.65
CA ALA A 59 4.74 -17.64 -1.74
C ALA A 59 5.50 -18.96 -1.96
N TRP A 60 5.95 -19.59 -0.88
CA TRP A 60 6.64 -20.87 -0.97
C TRP A 60 5.77 -21.99 -1.52
N LEU A 61 4.51 -22.09 -1.06
CA LEU A 61 3.57 -23.07 -1.57
C LEU A 61 3.36 -22.91 -3.07
N VAL A 62 3.09 -21.69 -3.53
CA VAL A 62 2.77 -21.41 -4.94
C VAL A 62 3.99 -21.56 -5.87
N VAL A 63 5.20 -21.22 -5.41
CA VAL A 63 6.42 -21.27 -6.25
C VAL A 63 7.08 -22.63 -6.24
N GLY A 64 7.10 -23.32 -5.09
CA GLY A 64 7.84 -24.56 -4.92
C GLY A 64 7.04 -25.85 -5.16
N HIS A 65 5.70 -25.79 -5.11
CA HIS A 65 4.89 -27.00 -5.09
C HIS A 65 3.79 -26.98 -6.13
N ASP A 66 3.39 -28.17 -6.61
CA ASP A 66 2.22 -28.35 -7.45
C ASP A 66 1.06 -28.94 -6.63
N PHE A 67 -0.10 -28.28 -6.69
CA PHE A 67 -1.33 -28.64 -5.98
C PHE A 67 -2.58 -28.14 -6.72
N PRO A 68 -3.76 -28.68 -6.48
CA PRO A 68 -5.00 -28.28 -7.14
C PRO A 68 -5.29 -26.78 -6.97
N GLY A 69 -5.64 -26.11 -8.08
CA GLY A 69 -5.97 -24.68 -8.07
C GLY A 69 -4.77 -23.73 -8.01
N ARG A 70 -3.52 -24.22 -7.92
CA ARG A 70 -2.31 -23.39 -7.79
C ARG A 70 -2.25 -22.24 -8.80
N ARG A 71 -2.55 -22.50 -10.08
CA ARG A 71 -2.49 -21.47 -11.15
C ARG A 71 -3.44 -20.31 -10.87
N TRP A 72 -4.64 -20.62 -10.44
CA TRP A 72 -5.65 -19.62 -10.06
C TRP A 72 -5.27 -18.93 -8.75
N LEU A 73 -4.90 -19.69 -7.72
CA LEU A 73 -4.52 -19.16 -6.42
C LEU A 73 -3.28 -18.26 -6.48
N SER A 74 -2.38 -18.50 -7.44
CA SER A 74 -1.16 -17.68 -7.61
C SER A 74 -1.41 -16.19 -7.87
N TRP A 75 -2.55 -15.82 -8.44
CA TRP A 75 -2.94 -14.42 -8.60
C TRP A 75 -4.06 -14.02 -7.62
N ALA A 76 -4.92 -14.96 -7.22
CA ALA A 76 -6.00 -14.68 -6.29
C ALA A 76 -5.48 -14.23 -4.90
N LEU A 77 -4.34 -14.75 -4.45
CA LEU A 77 -3.67 -14.36 -3.21
C LEU A 77 -3.26 -12.86 -3.17
N ALA A 78 -3.21 -12.18 -4.28
CA ALA A 78 -2.94 -10.74 -4.33
C ALA A 78 -4.21 -9.88 -4.36
N LEU A 79 -5.40 -10.47 -4.56
CA LEU A 79 -6.66 -9.72 -4.66
C LEU A 79 -7.04 -8.90 -3.44
N PRO A 80 -6.68 -9.27 -2.19
CA PRO A 80 -6.98 -8.42 -1.04
C PRO A 80 -6.42 -7.00 -1.16
N LEU A 81 -5.37 -6.77 -1.97
CA LEU A 81 -4.86 -5.41 -2.25
C LEU A 81 -5.88 -4.50 -2.97
N ALA A 82 -6.89 -5.08 -3.63
CA ALA A 82 -7.96 -4.29 -4.26
C ALA A 82 -8.92 -3.68 -3.23
N ALA A 83 -9.03 -4.28 -2.05
CA ALA A 83 -9.88 -3.80 -0.98
C ALA A 83 -9.08 -2.92 -0.02
N PRO A 84 -9.57 -1.72 0.34
CA PRO A 84 -8.97 -0.95 1.41
C PRO A 84 -9.14 -1.65 2.76
N ALA A 85 -8.18 -1.47 3.68
CA ALA A 85 -8.21 -2.14 4.99
C ALA A 85 -9.47 -1.81 5.81
N PHE A 86 -10.00 -0.58 5.68
CA PHE A 86 -11.24 -0.22 6.35
C PHE A 86 -12.46 -1.03 5.86
N ALA A 87 -12.47 -1.45 4.60
CA ALA A 87 -13.54 -2.30 4.08
C ALA A 87 -13.58 -3.66 4.80
N LEU A 88 -12.41 -4.24 5.04
CA LEU A 88 -12.31 -5.47 5.82
C LEU A 88 -12.77 -5.21 7.27
N ALA A 89 -12.31 -4.09 7.86
CA ALA A 89 -12.67 -3.73 9.24
C ALA A 89 -14.19 -3.58 9.41
N TYR A 90 -14.88 -2.94 8.46
CA TYR A 90 -16.34 -2.78 8.49
C TYR A 90 -17.06 -4.13 8.40
N GLY A 91 -16.69 -4.97 7.43
CA GLY A 91 -17.30 -6.29 7.26
C GLY A 91 -17.06 -7.22 8.45
N TYR A 92 -15.84 -7.23 9.00
CA TYR A 92 -15.51 -8.03 10.16
C TYR A 92 -16.17 -7.53 11.44
N ALA A 93 -16.21 -6.23 11.67
CA ALA A 93 -16.84 -5.69 12.86
C ALA A 93 -18.35 -5.95 12.83
N ASP A 94 -19.02 -5.71 11.71
CA ASP A 94 -20.46 -5.96 11.56
C ASP A 94 -20.82 -7.45 11.82
N LEU A 95 -19.99 -8.37 11.31
CA LEU A 95 -20.21 -9.81 11.47
C LEU A 95 -19.92 -10.31 12.89
N PHE A 96 -18.87 -9.79 13.54
CA PHE A 96 -18.32 -10.35 14.78
C PHE A 96 -18.50 -9.46 16.01
N ASP A 97 -19.10 -8.28 15.89
CA ASP A 97 -19.36 -7.40 17.03
C ASP A 97 -20.35 -8.05 18.02
N ALA A 98 -20.48 -7.48 19.20
CA ALA A 98 -21.34 -8.00 20.27
C ALA A 98 -22.79 -8.21 19.83
N ALA A 99 -23.29 -7.35 18.94
CA ALA A 99 -24.59 -7.45 18.30
C ALA A 99 -24.55 -8.01 16.87
N GLY A 100 -23.40 -8.55 16.42
CA GLY A 100 -23.23 -9.12 15.09
C GLY A 100 -23.95 -10.48 14.94
N ASP A 101 -24.47 -10.73 13.74
CA ASP A 101 -25.31 -11.89 13.46
C ASP A 101 -24.63 -13.22 13.76
N LEU A 102 -23.34 -13.35 13.47
CA LEU A 102 -22.60 -14.59 13.76
C LEU A 102 -22.48 -14.82 15.27
N ARG A 103 -22.22 -13.76 16.05
CA ARG A 103 -22.08 -13.86 17.49
C ARG A 103 -23.43 -14.16 18.16
N ILE A 104 -24.52 -13.56 17.66
CA ILE A 104 -25.89 -13.87 18.10
C ILE A 104 -26.21 -15.35 17.79
N TRP A 105 -25.90 -15.80 16.59
CA TRP A 105 -26.12 -17.20 16.20
C TRP A 105 -25.32 -18.18 17.06
N MET A 106 -24.03 -17.90 17.35
CA MET A 106 -23.20 -18.75 18.21
C MET A 106 -23.74 -18.83 19.63
N ARG A 107 -24.15 -17.71 20.22
CA ARG A 107 -24.77 -17.71 21.57
C ARG A 107 -26.09 -18.47 21.59
N GLY A 108 -26.94 -18.27 20.58
CA GLY A 108 -28.27 -18.89 20.52
C GLY A 108 -28.24 -20.37 20.18
N THR A 109 -27.30 -20.80 19.31
CA THR A 109 -27.28 -22.19 18.80
C THR A 109 -26.28 -23.09 19.53
N LEU A 110 -25.09 -22.54 19.85
CA LEU A 110 -23.99 -23.31 20.46
C LEU A 110 -23.82 -23.02 21.94
N GLY A 111 -24.51 -22.01 22.49
CA GLY A 111 -24.34 -21.59 23.89
C GLY A 111 -22.95 -21.05 24.23
N VAL A 112 -22.14 -20.71 23.22
CA VAL A 112 -20.75 -20.25 23.38
C VAL A 112 -20.63 -18.83 22.89
N ASP A 113 -19.94 -17.96 23.66
CA ASP A 113 -19.57 -16.63 23.21
C ASP A 113 -18.15 -16.63 22.63
N MET A 114 -17.87 -15.70 21.73
CA MET A 114 -16.53 -15.56 21.15
C MET A 114 -15.52 -15.10 22.20
N PRO A 115 -14.35 -15.74 22.29
CA PRO A 115 -13.35 -15.43 23.30
C PRO A 115 -12.53 -14.14 23.00
N PHE A 116 -12.80 -13.47 21.89
CA PHE A 116 -12.05 -12.26 21.48
C PHE A 116 -12.99 -11.19 20.91
N GLU A 117 -12.53 -9.96 21.00
CA GLU A 117 -13.22 -8.79 20.45
C GLU A 117 -12.50 -8.29 19.19
N MET A 118 -13.26 -8.04 18.11
CA MET A 118 -12.70 -7.47 16.88
C MET A 118 -12.28 -6.03 17.08
N ARG A 119 -13.01 -5.26 17.88
CA ARG A 119 -12.65 -3.88 18.23
C ARG A 119 -11.56 -3.85 19.32
N SER A 120 -10.39 -4.38 18.97
CA SER A 120 -9.23 -4.49 19.85
C SER A 120 -7.94 -4.38 19.05
N LEU A 121 -6.81 -4.20 19.74
CA LEU A 121 -5.48 -4.21 19.12
C LEU A 121 -5.21 -5.55 18.39
N GLY A 122 -5.60 -6.67 19.00
CA GLY A 122 -5.46 -8.01 18.41
C GLY A 122 -6.29 -8.20 17.14
N GLY A 123 -7.56 -7.77 17.18
CA GLY A 123 -8.46 -7.81 16.04
C GLY A 123 -7.98 -6.90 14.88
N ALA A 124 -7.58 -5.67 15.20
CA ALA A 124 -7.02 -4.76 14.21
C ALA A 124 -5.76 -5.34 13.54
N GLY A 125 -4.84 -5.91 14.33
CA GLY A 125 -3.64 -6.54 13.79
C GLY A 125 -3.94 -7.75 12.90
N LEU A 126 -4.94 -8.56 13.23
CA LEU A 126 -5.39 -9.66 12.38
C LEU A 126 -5.98 -9.15 11.06
N ILE A 127 -6.90 -8.19 11.11
CA ILE A 127 -7.56 -7.62 9.92
C ILE A 127 -6.53 -6.97 9.00
N LEU A 128 -5.64 -6.11 9.54
CA LEU A 128 -4.58 -5.47 8.76
C LEU A 128 -3.60 -6.50 8.19
N SER A 129 -3.32 -7.59 8.91
CA SER A 129 -2.47 -8.66 8.38
C SER A 129 -3.13 -9.40 7.20
N LEU A 130 -4.44 -9.61 7.24
CA LEU A 130 -5.21 -10.18 6.12
C LEU A 130 -5.30 -9.21 4.94
N ALA A 131 -5.30 -7.90 5.17
CA ALA A 131 -5.26 -6.89 4.11
C ALA A 131 -3.88 -6.78 3.46
N PHE A 132 -2.78 -6.92 4.25
CA PHE A 132 -1.43 -6.54 3.84
C PHE A 132 -0.47 -7.71 3.62
N TYR A 133 -0.83 -8.99 3.94
CA TYR A 133 0.03 -10.13 3.61
C TYR A 133 0.38 -10.21 2.10
N PRO A 134 -0.44 -9.72 1.16
CA PRO A 134 -0.10 -9.80 -0.24
C PRO A 134 1.16 -8.99 -0.62
N TYR A 135 1.55 -7.96 0.14
CA TYR A 135 2.82 -7.26 -0.08
C TYR A 135 4.01 -8.21 0.12
N VAL A 136 4.01 -8.95 1.23
CA VAL A 136 5.04 -9.95 1.51
C VAL A 136 4.95 -11.11 0.50
N TYR A 137 3.74 -11.57 0.19
CA TYR A 137 3.51 -12.63 -0.80
C TYR A 137 4.11 -12.28 -2.17
N LEU A 138 3.82 -11.08 -2.70
CA LEU A 138 4.29 -10.67 -4.02
C LEU A 138 5.80 -10.47 -4.05
N ALA A 139 6.38 -9.83 -3.03
CA ALA A 139 7.83 -9.63 -2.93
C ALA A 139 8.58 -10.98 -2.84
N MET A 140 8.13 -11.86 -1.97
CA MET A 140 8.71 -13.20 -1.80
C MET A 140 8.54 -14.08 -3.04
N ARG A 141 7.34 -14.04 -3.64
CA ARG A 141 7.06 -14.77 -4.89
C ARG A 141 8.00 -14.33 -6.01
N ALA A 142 8.17 -13.02 -6.19
CA ALA A 142 9.09 -12.47 -7.19
C ALA A 142 10.55 -12.90 -6.93
N ALA A 143 11.01 -12.81 -5.68
CA ALA A 143 12.35 -13.23 -5.30
C ALA A 143 12.58 -14.72 -5.55
N LEU A 144 11.66 -15.58 -5.11
CA LEU A 144 11.77 -17.04 -5.28
C LEU A 144 11.72 -17.45 -6.77
N LEU A 145 10.93 -16.78 -7.61
CA LEU A 145 10.89 -17.03 -9.05
C LEU A 145 12.18 -16.61 -9.76
N ASN A 146 12.88 -15.60 -9.25
CA ASN A 146 14.15 -15.11 -9.80
C ASN A 146 15.37 -15.88 -9.28
N GLN A 147 15.23 -16.67 -8.22
CA GLN A 147 16.30 -17.52 -7.72
C GLN A 147 16.56 -18.68 -8.69
N SER A 148 17.85 -19.00 -8.91
CA SER A 148 18.24 -20.23 -9.62
C SER A 148 17.97 -21.45 -8.73
N SER A 149 17.41 -22.51 -9.31
CA SER A 149 17.19 -23.80 -8.62
C SER A 149 18.49 -24.47 -8.14
N GLN A 150 19.63 -24.10 -8.73
CA GLN A 150 20.92 -24.77 -8.50
C GLN A 150 21.34 -24.82 -7.03
N ALA A 151 21.17 -23.72 -6.27
CA ALA A 151 21.55 -23.69 -4.86
C ALA A 151 20.66 -24.61 -4.01
N ILE A 152 19.35 -24.62 -4.29
CA ILE A 152 18.38 -25.48 -3.60
C ILE A 152 18.59 -26.94 -3.96
N GLU A 153 18.85 -27.25 -5.24
CA GLU A 153 19.14 -28.59 -5.73
C GLU A 153 20.46 -29.12 -5.13
N ALA A 154 21.52 -28.31 -5.08
CA ALA A 154 22.78 -28.68 -4.43
C ALA A 154 22.58 -29.01 -2.94
N ALA A 155 21.84 -28.21 -2.21
CA ALA A 155 21.50 -28.50 -0.80
C ALA A 155 20.75 -29.84 -0.66
N ARG A 156 19.83 -30.12 -1.58
CA ARG A 156 19.09 -31.41 -1.58
C ARG A 156 19.98 -32.61 -1.95
N MET A 157 20.89 -32.44 -2.89
CA MET A 157 21.88 -33.50 -3.22
C MET A 157 22.78 -33.81 -2.03
N LEU A 158 23.06 -32.80 -1.18
CA LEU A 158 23.81 -32.98 0.08
C LEU A 158 22.94 -33.53 1.23
N GLY A 159 21.72 -34.00 0.94
CA GLY A 159 20.82 -34.63 1.92
C GLY A 159 19.92 -33.70 2.72
N ALA A 160 19.82 -32.41 2.36
CA ALA A 160 18.89 -31.50 3.02
C ALA A 160 17.44 -31.88 2.71
N SER A 161 16.59 -31.95 3.73
CA SER A 161 15.14 -32.07 3.54
C SER A 161 14.57 -30.82 2.86
N PRO A 162 13.39 -30.87 2.18
CA PRO A 162 12.78 -29.71 1.55
C PRO A 162 12.62 -28.51 2.49
N ALA A 163 12.21 -28.74 3.74
CA ALA A 163 12.12 -27.69 4.74
C ALA A 163 13.49 -27.10 5.10
N ARG A 164 14.53 -27.97 5.27
CA ARG A 164 15.89 -27.49 5.56
C ARG A 164 16.44 -26.68 4.39
N ALA A 165 16.25 -27.12 3.15
CA ALA A 165 16.66 -26.37 1.95
C ALA A 165 15.94 -25.01 1.86
N PHE A 166 14.66 -24.94 2.23
CA PHE A 166 13.94 -23.68 2.31
C PHE A 166 14.52 -22.74 3.37
N PHE A 167 14.61 -23.18 4.63
CA PHE A 167 15.02 -22.29 5.73
C PHE A 167 16.50 -21.93 5.69
N GLN A 168 17.38 -22.81 5.17
CA GLN A 168 18.83 -22.60 5.13
C GLN A 168 19.35 -22.00 3.82
N VAL A 169 18.58 -22.09 2.71
CA VAL A 169 19.03 -21.60 1.39
C VAL A 169 18.03 -20.61 0.80
N ALA A 170 16.80 -21.03 0.49
CA ALA A 170 15.85 -20.20 -0.25
C ALA A 170 15.44 -18.94 0.52
N LEU A 171 15.08 -19.06 1.79
CA LEU A 171 14.65 -17.95 2.63
C LEU A 171 15.80 -16.97 2.94
N PRO A 172 17.02 -17.40 3.29
CA PRO A 172 18.16 -16.49 3.43
C PRO A 172 18.48 -15.69 2.17
N MET A 173 18.42 -16.32 0.99
CA MET A 173 18.62 -15.62 -0.29
C MET A 173 17.49 -14.63 -0.59
N ALA A 174 16.26 -14.87 -0.11
CA ALA A 174 15.11 -14.00 -0.27
C ALA A 174 14.96 -12.97 0.85
N ARG A 175 15.87 -12.90 1.85
CA ARG A 175 15.76 -11.94 2.98
C ARG A 175 15.53 -10.49 2.56
N PRO A 176 16.21 -9.95 1.52
CA PRO A 176 15.96 -8.58 1.11
C PRO A 176 14.52 -8.34 0.64
N ALA A 177 13.94 -9.31 -0.08
CA ALA A 177 12.55 -9.24 -0.54
C ALA A 177 11.56 -9.40 0.63
N LEU A 178 11.86 -10.25 1.61
CA LEU A 178 11.09 -10.38 2.84
C LEU A 178 11.09 -9.05 3.60
N ALA A 179 12.26 -8.46 3.82
CA ALA A 179 12.39 -7.17 4.51
C ALA A 179 11.60 -6.06 3.80
N ALA A 180 11.68 -5.98 2.45
CA ALA A 180 10.94 -5.02 1.67
C ALA A 180 9.43 -5.23 1.77
N GLY A 181 8.93 -6.47 1.64
CA GLY A 181 7.51 -6.79 1.75
C GLY A 181 6.94 -6.49 3.13
N VAL A 182 7.68 -6.83 4.20
CA VAL A 182 7.29 -6.52 5.59
C VAL A 182 7.32 -5.02 5.83
N ALA A 183 8.35 -4.31 5.34
CA ALA A 183 8.43 -2.85 5.48
C ALA A 183 7.22 -2.16 4.82
N LEU A 184 6.80 -2.59 3.62
CA LEU A 184 5.60 -2.09 2.97
C LEU A 184 4.33 -2.34 3.81
N ALA A 185 4.16 -3.56 4.33
CA ALA A 185 3.00 -3.89 5.17
C ALA A 185 2.96 -3.04 6.45
N VAL A 186 4.12 -2.79 7.08
CA VAL A 186 4.24 -1.93 8.27
C VAL A 186 4.00 -0.46 7.92
N MET A 187 4.51 0.03 6.79
CA MET A 187 4.25 1.41 6.33
C MET A 187 2.75 1.65 6.10
N GLU A 188 2.06 0.70 5.45
CA GLU A 188 0.60 0.78 5.25
C GLU A 188 -0.15 0.71 6.59
N THR A 189 0.33 -0.09 7.55
CA THR A 189 -0.23 -0.16 8.92
C THR A 189 -0.09 1.17 9.65
N LEU A 190 1.07 1.81 9.58
CA LEU A 190 1.31 3.14 10.18
C LEU A 190 0.50 4.24 9.50
N ALA A 191 0.26 4.10 8.20
CA ALA A 191 -0.54 5.03 7.41
C ALA A 191 -2.05 4.81 7.55
N ASP A 192 -2.47 3.63 8.04
CA ASP A 192 -3.89 3.32 8.16
C ASP A 192 -4.57 4.23 9.18
N TYR A 193 -5.70 4.77 8.76
CA TYR A 193 -6.59 5.57 9.57
C TYR A 193 -7.96 4.89 9.70
N GLY A 194 -8.53 4.48 8.56
CA GLY A 194 -9.92 4.05 8.51
C GLY A 194 -10.20 2.79 9.32
N ALA A 195 -9.39 1.75 9.17
CA ALA A 195 -9.57 0.51 9.92
C ALA A 195 -9.27 0.70 11.41
N VAL A 196 -8.13 1.32 11.75
CA VAL A 196 -7.72 1.49 13.17
C VAL A 196 -8.64 2.44 13.92
N GLN A 197 -9.11 3.52 13.29
CA GLN A 197 -10.07 4.46 13.88
C GLN A 197 -11.41 3.76 14.14
N PHE A 198 -11.92 3.02 13.16
CA PHE A 198 -13.20 2.31 13.28
C PHE A 198 -13.16 1.20 14.34
N LEU A 199 -12.04 0.49 14.45
CA LEU A 199 -11.84 -0.53 15.48
C LEU A 199 -11.47 0.02 16.86
N GLY A 200 -11.43 1.35 17.03
CA GLY A 200 -11.16 2.00 18.30
C GLY A 200 -9.70 1.93 18.77
N VAL A 201 -8.76 1.58 17.89
CA VAL A 201 -7.34 1.45 18.23
C VAL A 201 -6.64 2.80 18.09
N GLN A 202 -6.15 3.33 19.20
CA GLN A 202 -5.53 4.65 19.27
C GLN A 202 -4.06 4.59 18.82
N THR A 203 -3.81 4.76 17.53
CA THR A 203 -2.47 4.88 16.94
C THR A 203 -2.13 6.33 16.60
N LEU A 204 -0.89 6.59 16.16
CA LEU A 204 -0.41 7.93 15.82
C LEU A 204 -1.25 8.59 14.70
N THR A 205 -1.61 7.85 13.63
CA THR A 205 -2.34 8.41 12.50
C THR A 205 -3.76 8.89 12.86
N PRO A 206 -4.62 8.14 13.56
CA PRO A 206 -5.83 8.68 14.17
C PRO A 206 -5.58 9.84 15.13
N GLY A 207 -4.48 9.81 15.89
CA GLY A 207 -4.06 10.91 16.76
C GLY A 207 -3.85 12.22 16.00
N VAL A 208 -3.18 12.18 14.85
CA VAL A 208 -2.98 13.35 13.96
C VAL A 208 -4.33 13.90 13.48
N VAL A 209 -5.19 13.02 12.97
CA VAL A 209 -6.51 13.41 12.45
C VAL A 209 -7.40 13.97 13.56
N ARG A 210 -7.37 13.37 14.76
CA ARG A 210 -8.12 13.86 15.94
C ARG A 210 -7.62 15.22 16.39
N ALA A 211 -6.31 15.46 16.43
CA ALA A 211 -5.74 16.76 16.80
C ALA A 211 -6.22 17.86 15.84
N TRP A 212 -6.31 17.56 14.54
CA TRP A 212 -6.83 18.49 13.55
C TRP A 212 -8.34 18.73 13.67
N PHE A 213 -9.16 17.67 13.61
CA PHE A 213 -10.64 17.83 13.53
C PHE A 213 -11.31 18.11 14.87
N VAL A 214 -10.78 17.57 15.97
CA VAL A 214 -11.43 17.69 17.29
C VAL A 214 -10.85 18.83 18.09
N PHE A 215 -9.51 18.97 18.10
CA PHE A 215 -8.83 20.02 18.88
C PHE A 215 -8.57 21.30 18.07
N GLY A 216 -8.76 21.26 16.74
CA GLY A 216 -8.55 22.40 15.86
C GLY A 216 -7.11 22.92 15.80
N SER A 217 -6.14 22.11 16.24
CA SER A 217 -4.72 22.50 16.36
C SER A 217 -3.87 21.81 15.32
N VAL A 218 -3.34 22.61 14.38
CA VAL A 218 -2.36 22.15 13.37
C VAL A 218 -1.04 21.79 14.04
N GLU A 219 -0.64 22.57 15.05
CA GLU A 219 0.60 22.37 15.79
C GLU A 219 0.57 21.06 16.59
N ALA A 220 -0.54 20.75 17.26
CA ALA A 220 -0.74 19.49 17.94
C ALA A 220 -0.67 18.30 16.96
N ALA A 221 -1.35 18.41 15.82
CA ALA A 221 -1.31 17.40 14.78
C ALA A 221 0.11 17.19 14.23
N ALA A 222 0.85 18.28 13.98
CA ALA A 222 2.24 18.22 13.52
C ALA A 222 3.18 17.58 14.57
N ARG A 223 3.01 17.88 15.85
CA ARG A 223 3.80 17.24 16.94
C ARG A 223 3.55 15.74 17.05
N ILE A 224 2.29 15.27 16.87
CA ILE A 224 1.98 13.84 16.82
C ILE A 224 2.54 13.20 15.54
N ALA A 225 2.64 13.96 14.44
CA ALA A 225 3.21 13.46 13.18
C ALA A 225 4.73 13.26 13.24
N LEU A 226 5.48 13.94 14.11
CA LEU A 226 6.95 13.78 14.23
C LEU A 226 7.39 12.35 14.58
N PRO A 227 6.87 11.68 15.62
CA PRO A 227 7.19 10.28 15.89
C PRO A 227 6.85 9.38 14.70
N LEU A 228 5.75 9.65 13.98
CA LEU A 228 5.35 8.87 12.82
C LEU A 228 6.36 9.01 11.68
N LEU A 229 6.87 10.22 11.43
CA LEU A 229 7.96 10.45 10.49
C LEU A 229 9.26 9.77 10.91
N ALA A 230 9.59 9.80 12.19
CA ALA A 230 10.77 9.11 12.74
C ALA A 230 10.65 7.60 12.53
N PHE A 231 9.49 7.01 12.80
CA PHE A 231 9.21 5.59 12.54
C PHE A 231 9.38 5.24 11.06
N ALA A 232 8.79 6.03 10.17
CA ALA A 232 8.90 5.83 8.74
C ALA A 232 10.37 5.90 8.27
N ALA A 233 11.14 6.85 8.78
CA ALA A 233 12.57 6.99 8.47
C ALA A 233 13.40 5.79 8.97
N VAL A 234 13.16 5.32 10.20
CA VAL A 234 13.82 4.14 10.77
C VAL A 234 13.49 2.90 9.95
N LEU A 235 12.23 2.71 9.58
CA LEU A 235 11.79 1.56 8.79
C LEU A 235 12.45 1.54 7.40
N MET A 236 12.53 2.69 6.72
CA MET A 236 13.25 2.82 5.45
C MET A 236 14.76 2.56 5.61
N TRP A 237 15.33 2.97 6.73
CA TRP A 237 16.74 2.72 7.02
C TRP A 237 17.00 1.22 7.21
N ILE A 238 16.16 0.52 7.97
CA ILE A 238 16.23 -0.94 8.16
C ILE A 238 16.07 -1.68 6.83
N GLU A 239 15.10 -1.28 6.01
CA GLU A 239 14.84 -1.86 4.69
C GLU A 239 16.08 -1.73 3.78
N ARG A 240 16.71 -0.55 3.76
CA ARG A 240 17.94 -0.32 2.98
C ARG A 240 19.13 -1.13 3.47
N MET A 241 19.30 -1.27 4.76
CA MET A 241 20.35 -2.16 5.33
C MET A 241 20.15 -3.60 4.88
N GLY A 242 18.90 -4.07 4.82
CA GLY A 242 18.57 -5.41 4.32
C GLY A 242 18.89 -5.62 2.83
N ARG A 243 18.85 -4.56 2.02
CA ARG A 243 19.18 -4.63 0.58
C ARG A 243 20.70 -4.59 0.29
N SER A 244 21.50 -3.96 1.12
CA SER A 244 22.92 -3.70 0.85
C SER A 244 23.82 -4.93 0.74
N GLY A 245 23.33 -6.12 1.13
CA GLY A 245 24.05 -7.40 1.01
C GLY A 245 23.69 -8.24 -0.24
N ALA A 246 22.71 -7.80 -1.04
CA ALA A 246 22.14 -8.63 -2.11
C ALA A 246 22.79 -8.43 -3.50
N ASP A 247 23.62 -7.42 -3.68
CA ASP A 247 24.20 -7.07 -4.99
C ASP A 247 25.33 -8.01 -5.46
N HIS A 248 25.66 -9.05 -4.70
CA HIS A 248 26.85 -9.86 -5.00
C HIS A 248 26.58 -11.19 -5.69
N ASP A 249 25.33 -11.59 -5.96
CA ASP A 249 25.05 -12.94 -6.45
C ASP A 249 24.14 -13.05 -7.68
N SER A 250 24.19 -12.11 -8.60
CA SER A 250 23.82 -12.40 -9.99
C SER A 250 24.93 -13.22 -10.64
N GLY A 251 25.15 -14.41 -10.12
CA GLY A 251 26.12 -15.36 -10.62
C GLY A 251 25.94 -15.58 -12.12
N ARG A 252 27.03 -15.49 -12.88
CA ARG A 252 27.13 -15.78 -14.33
C ARG A 252 26.68 -17.20 -14.71
N GLY A 253 25.91 -17.89 -13.85
CA GLY A 253 25.34 -19.21 -14.06
C GLY A 253 24.10 -19.18 -14.94
N ARG A 254 23.89 -20.23 -15.73
CA ARG A 254 22.68 -20.43 -16.54
C ARG A 254 21.48 -20.54 -15.60
N TRP A 255 20.61 -19.50 -15.57
CA TRP A 255 19.40 -19.49 -14.75
C TRP A 255 18.52 -20.71 -15.06
N ARG A 256 18.05 -21.41 -14.03
CA ARG A 256 17.11 -22.54 -14.15
C ARG A 256 15.93 -22.28 -13.21
N PRO A 257 14.68 -22.39 -13.72
CA PRO A 257 13.51 -22.24 -12.87
C PRO A 257 13.43 -23.34 -11.81
N LEU A 258 12.83 -23.03 -10.67
CA LEU A 258 12.52 -24.02 -9.64
C LEU A 258 11.56 -25.06 -10.20
N THR A 259 11.93 -26.34 -10.09
CA THR A 259 11.09 -27.46 -10.47
C THR A 259 9.99 -27.64 -9.43
N LEU A 260 8.73 -27.61 -9.90
CA LEU A 260 7.56 -27.81 -9.04
C LEU A 260 7.56 -29.25 -8.49
N GLN A 261 7.38 -29.36 -7.17
CA GLN A 261 7.29 -30.66 -6.52
C GLN A 261 5.80 -31.02 -6.30
N PRO A 262 5.34 -32.18 -6.81
CA PRO A 262 3.98 -32.62 -6.55
C PRO A 262 3.85 -32.93 -5.05
N LEU A 263 2.79 -32.42 -4.43
CA LEU A 263 2.46 -32.72 -3.02
C LEU A 263 1.63 -34.00 -2.92
N PRO A 264 1.85 -34.83 -1.89
CA PRO A 264 0.94 -35.91 -1.54
C PRO A 264 -0.49 -35.38 -1.34
N PRO A 265 -1.54 -36.18 -1.58
CA PRO A 265 -2.94 -35.70 -1.60
C PRO A 265 -3.35 -34.89 -0.37
N VAL A 266 -3.00 -35.34 0.84
CA VAL A 266 -3.32 -34.63 2.09
C VAL A 266 -2.60 -33.29 2.17
N LYS A 267 -1.32 -33.23 1.85
CA LYS A 267 -0.55 -31.97 1.84
C LYS A 267 -1.01 -31.03 0.75
N ALA A 268 -1.41 -31.56 -0.41
CA ALA A 268 -1.99 -30.78 -1.50
C ALA A 268 -3.32 -30.14 -1.09
N ALA A 269 -4.21 -30.91 -0.41
CA ALA A 269 -5.47 -30.39 0.11
C ALA A 269 -5.24 -29.30 1.17
N LEU A 270 -4.28 -29.50 2.09
CA LEU A 270 -3.91 -28.49 3.10
C LEU A 270 -3.34 -27.21 2.45
N ALA A 271 -2.50 -27.33 1.42
CA ALA A 271 -1.95 -26.18 0.69
C ALA A 271 -3.06 -25.40 -0.03
N THR A 272 -3.97 -26.10 -0.71
CA THR A 272 -5.14 -25.48 -1.35
C THR A 272 -6.04 -24.82 -0.31
N GLY A 273 -6.36 -25.51 0.80
CA GLY A 273 -7.19 -24.99 1.88
C GLY A 273 -6.60 -23.75 2.53
N PHE A 274 -5.28 -23.73 2.79
CA PHE A 274 -4.58 -22.55 3.32
C PHE A 274 -4.67 -21.35 2.38
N CYS A 275 -4.40 -21.54 1.09
CA CYS A 275 -4.48 -20.46 0.11
C CYS A 275 -5.93 -19.95 -0.07
N LEU A 276 -6.92 -20.86 -0.09
CA LEU A 276 -8.34 -20.49 -0.14
C LEU A 276 -8.77 -19.75 1.13
N MET A 277 -8.31 -20.18 2.30
CA MET A 277 -8.57 -19.50 3.58
C MET A 277 -8.05 -18.05 3.54
N LEU A 278 -6.83 -17.83 3.04
CA LEU A 278 -6.28 -16.47 2.94
C LEU A 278 -7.10 -15.58 2.02
N VAL A 279 -7.50 -16.06 0.85
CA VAL A 279 -8.36 -15.30 -0.08
C VAL A 279 -9.76 -15.14 0.51
N GLY A 280 -10.29 -16.20 1.13
CA GLY A 280 -11.59 -16.19 1.78
C GLY A 280 -11.68 -15.15 2.90
N LEU A 281 -10.74 -15.19 3.85
CA LEU A 281 -10.72 -14.26 4.97
C LEU A 281 -10.24 -12.86 4.54
N GLY A 282 -9.26 -12.74 3.64
CA GLY A 282 -8.71 -11.45 3.22
C GLY A 282 -9.62 -10.66 2.26
N LEU A 283 -10.63 -11.28 1.65
CA LEU A 283 -11.46 -10.60 0.67
C LEU A 283 -12.92 -11.08 0.68
N VAL A 284 -13.15 -12.40 0.47
CA VAL A 284 -14.48 -12.91 0.13
C VAL A 284 -15.45 -12.78 1.29
N LEU A 285 -15.02 -13.14 2.51
CA LEU A 285 -15.88 -13.12 3.70
C LEU A 285 -16.32 -11.69 4.06
N PRO A 286 -15.41 -10.71 4.27
CA PRO A 286 -15.84 -9.36 4.67
C PRO A 286 -16.65 -8.65 3.57
N LEU A 287 -16.24 -8.75 2.31
CA LEU A 287 -16.99 -8.10 1.22
C LEU A 287 -18.27 -8.83 0.88
N GLY A 288 -18.31 -10.15 0.97
CA GLY A 288 -19.51 -10.95 0.79
C GLY A 288 -20.53 -10.68 1.87
N TRP A 289 -20.11 -10.51 3.12
CA TRP A 289 -20.96 -10.08 4.22
C TRP A 289 -21.55 -8.69 3.98
N MET A 290 -20.71 -7.71 3.63
CA MET A 290 -21.19 -6.37 3.27
C MET A 290 -22.16 -6.40 2.08
N ALA A 291 -21.91 -7.24 1.08
CA ALA A 291 -22.83 -7.44 -0.04
C ALA A 291 -24.17 -8.01 0.41
N HIS A 292 -24.16 -8.91 1.39
CA HIS A 292 -25.37 -9.49 1.97
C HIS A 292 -26.19 -8.44 2.74
N THR A 293 -25.55 -7.69 3.64
CA THR A 293 -26.25 -6.72 4.50
C THR A 293 -26.82 -5.51 3.74
N MET A 294 -26.28 -5.18 2.55
CA MET A 294 -26.76 -4.05 1.76
C MET A 294 -27.91 -4.40 0.81
N ILE A 295 -28.32 -5.69 0.66
CA ILE A 295 -29.31 -6.13 -0.35
C ILE A 295 -30.62 -5.34 -0.23
N ASP A 296 -31.09 -5.10 0.99
CA ASP A 296 -32.34 -4.40 1.25
C ASP A 296 -32.16 -2.88 1.37
N ILE A 297 -30.96 -2.36 1.16
CA ILE A 297 -30.65 -0.93 1.26
C ILE A 297 -30.63 -0.29 -0.13
N THR A 298 -31.54 0.63 -0.37
CA THR A 298 -31.51 1.44 -1.59
C THR A 298 -30.46 2.54 -1.46
N PRO A 299 -29.45 2.62 -2.36
CA PRO A 299 -28.44 3.65 -2.29
C PRO A 299 -28.98 5.02 -2.73
N GLU A 300 -28.39 6.08 -2.22
CA GLU A 300 -28.58 7.43 -2.72
C GLU A 300 -27.83 7.59 -4.06
N TRP A 301 -28.40 7.10 -5.15
CA TRP A 301 -27.75 7.03 -6.47
C TRP A 301 -27.06 8.32 -6.92
N PRO A 302 -27.68 9.53 -6.77
CA PRO A 302 -27.02 10.77 -7.19
C PRO A 302 -25.71 11.03 -6.42
N ARG A 303 -25.70 10.80 -5.11
CA ARG A 303 -24.51 10.97 -4.27
C ARG A 303 -23.46 9.90 -4.56
N LEU A 304 -23.88 8.64 -4.72
CA LEU A 304 -22.98 7.53 -5.03
C LEU A 304 -22.28 7.72 -6.38
N ILE A 305 -23.02 8.13 -7.42
CA ILE A 305 -22.45 8.41 -8.75
C ILE A 305 -21.52 9.63 -8.70
N ALA A 306 -21.88 10.67 -7.96
CA ALA A 306 -21.01 11.83 -7.76
C ALA A 306 -19.70 11.45 -7.06
N ALA A 307 -19.77 10.66 -5.98
CA ALA A 307 -18.60 10.16 -5.27
C ALA A 307 -17.73 9.26 -6.14
N ALA A 308 -18.33 8.40 -6.96
CA ALA A 308 -17.60 7.56 -7.91
C ALA A 308 -16.85 8.39 -8.96
N ARG A 309 -17.52 9.43 -9.52
CA ARG A 309 -16.87 10.36 -10.48
C ARG A 309 -15.72 11.12 -9.84
N HIS A 310 -15.89 11.61 -8.62
CA HIS A 310 -14.82 12.29 -7.88
C HIS A 310 -13.64 11.34 -7.62
N SER A 311 -13.92 10.13 -7.14
CA SER A 311 -12.86 9.13 -6.88
C SER A 311 -12.06 8.81 -8.13
N VAL A 312 -12.74 8.43 -9.23
CA VAL A 312 -12.07 8.09 -10.49
C VAL A 312 -11.36 9.29 -11.09
N GLY A 313 -12.01 10.47 -11.10
CA GLY A 313 -11.43 11.70 -11.63
C GLY A 313 -10.15 12.11 -10.90
N LEU A 314 -10.19 12.15 -9.56
CA LEU A 314 -9.02 12.45 -8.73
C LEU A 314 -7.91 11.40 -8.92
N ALA A 315 -8.27 10.11 -8.94
CA ALA A 315 -7.29 9.03 -9.13
C ALA A 315 -6.61 9.09 -10.50
N VAL A 316 -7.35 9.37 -11.57
CA VAL A 316 -6.78 9.52 -12.93
C VAL A 316 -5.86 10.74 -13.00
N ILE A 317 -6.30 11.90 -12.52
CA ILE A 317 -5.50 13.14 -12.56
C ILE A 317 -4.24 12.97 -11.69
N ALA A 318 -4.39 12.45 -10.47
CA ALA A 318 -3.26 12.20 -9.58
C ALA A 318 -2.27 11.19 -10.18
N ALA A 319 -2.75 10.12 -10.82
CA ALA A 319 -1.90 9.14 -11.50
C ALA A 319 -1.10 9.79 -12.64
N LEU A 320 -1.74 10.59 -13.48
CA LEU A 320 -1.06 11.29 -14.59
C LEU A 320 0.01 12.26 -14.07
N VAL A 321 -0.32 13.09 -13.07
CA VAL A 321 0.63 14.04 -12.46
C VAL A 321 1.79 13.31 -11.81
N THR A 322 1.50 12.28 -11.00
CA THR A 322 2.52 11.51 -10.27
C THR A 322 3.45 10.78 -11.23
N VAL A 323 2.91 10.13 -12.28
CA VAL A 323 3.73 9.43 -13.28
C VAL A 323 4.60 10.41 -14.07
N ALA A 324 4.08 11.59 -14.42
CA ALA A 324 4.87 12.62 -15.10
C ALA A 324 6.05 13.07 -14.23
N LEU A 325 5.80 13.37 -12.94
CA LEU A 325 6.85 13.77 -11.99
C LEU A 325 7.86 12.64 -11.74
N ALA A 326 7.39 11.42 -11.57
CA ALA A 326 8.24 10.24 -11.37
C ALA A 326 9.08 9.90 -12.61
N ALA A 327 8.54 10.09 -13.82
CA ALA A 327 9.31 9.95 -15.07
C ALA A 327 10.42 11.01 -15.20
N LEU A 328 10.13 12.27 -14.85
CA LEU A 328 11.14 13.33 -14.80
C LEU A 328 12.23 13.05 -13.77
N LEU A 329 11.85 12.49 -12.61
CA LEU A 329 12.78 12.07 -11.56
C LEU A 329 13.66 10.92 -12.05
N ALA A 330 13.08 9.89 -12.68
CA ALA A 330 13.77 8.70 -13.17
C ALA A 330 14.76 9.04 -14.31
N LEU A 331 14.38 9.92 -15.22
CA LEU A 331 15.29 10.41 -16.27
C LEU A 331 16.45 11.24 -15.70
N GLY A 332 16.26 11.87 -14.53
CA GLY A 332 17.29 12.66 -13.85
C GLY A 332 18.10 11.88 -12.79
N SER A 333 17.68 10.67 -12.40
CA SER A 333 18.24 9.91 -11.26
C SER A 333 19.71 9.55 -11.44
N THR A 334 20.14 9.27 -12.67
CA THR A 334 21.55 8.98 -12.99
C THR A 334 22.49 10.15 -12.67
N ARG A 335 22.01 11.40 -12.77
CA ARG A 335 22.77 12.61 -12.44
C ARG A 335 22.63 13.05 -10.98
N HIS A 336 21.47 12.78 -10.40
CA HIS A 336 21.12 13.23 -9.06
C HIS A 336 20.54 12.07 -8.22
N PRO A 337 21.36 11.08 -7.81
CA PRO A 337 20.87 9.92 -7.06
C PRO A 337 20.25 10.31 -5.70
N LEU A 338 20.68 11.42 -5.12
CA LEU A 338 20.09 11.97 -3.89
C LEU A 338 18.64 12.43 -4.08
N ALA A 339 18.29 12.96 -5.26
CA ALA A 339 16.91 13.38 -5.56
C ALA A 339 15.93 12.18 -5.53
N ALA A 340 16.32 11.04 -6.09
CA ALA A 340 15.52 9.82 -6.04
C ALA A 340 15.35 9.31 -4.60
N ARG A 341 16.43 9.38 -3.79
CA ARG A 341 16.39 8.99 -2.36
C ARG A 341 15.47 9.89 -1.54
N ILE A 342 15.48 11.19 -1.80
CA ILE A 342 14.61 12.17 -1.13
C ILE A 342 13.14 11.90 -1.51
N ALA A 343 12.87 11.70 -2.80
CA ALA A 343 11.51 11.43 -3.27
C ALA A 343 10.93 10.14 -2.67
N SER A 344 11.77 9.14 -2.36
CA SER A 344 11.32 7.90 -1.72
C SER A 344 10.84 8.08 -0.27
N LEU A 345 11.24 9.16 0.43
CA LEU A 345 10.75 9.47 1.78
C LEU A 345 9.24 9.76 1.80
N GLY A 346 8.70 10.32 0.72
CA GLY A 346 7.27 10.60 0.59
C GLY A 346 6.38 9.36 0.74
N TYR A 347 6.81 8.22 0.20
CA TYR A 347 6.03 6.98 0.24
C TYR A 347 5.86 6.39 1.64
N ALA A 348 6.90 6.52 2.46
CA ALA A 348 6.84 6.06 3.85
C ALA A 348 5.95 6.97 4.74
N THR A 349 5.55 8.13 4.22
CA THR A 349 4.82 9.13 4.99
C THR A 349 3.31 8.92 4.85
N PRO A 350 2.56 8.77 5.96
CA PRO A 350 1.11 8.68 5.94
C PRO A 350 0.43 9.91 5.31
N GLY A 351 -0.71 9.68 4.63
CA GLY A 351 -1.48 10.74 3.99
C GLY A 351 -1.88 11.88 4.92
N ALA A 352 -2.23 11.58 6.17
CA ALA A 352 -2.54 12.59 7.18
C ALA A 352 -1.35 13.54 7.46
N VAL A 353 -0.13 12.99 7.51
CA VAL A 353 1.09 13.77 7.73
C VAL A 353 1.37 14.68 6.55
N MET A 354 1.20 14.16 5.31
CA MET A 354 1.30 14.98 4.09
C MET A 354 0.29 16.13 4.10
N ALA A 355 -0.95 15.87 4.52
CA ALA A 355 -1.98 16.89 4.61
C ALA A 355 -1.60 17.99 5.59
N ILE A 356 -1.19 17.64 6.81
CA ILE A 356 -0.75 18.62 7.83
C ILE A 356 0.40 19.50 7.31
N GLY A 357 1.41 18.88 6.67
CA GLY A 357 2.56 19.60 6.15
C GLY A 357 2.24 20.58 5.02
N LEU A 358 1.09 20.40 4.36
CA LEU A 358 0.62 21.29 3.30
C LEU A 358 -0.29 22.42 3.80
N LEU A 359 -0.85 22.32 5.00
CA LEU A 359 -1.83 23.31 5.49
C LEU A 359 -1.24 24.71 5.64
N ILE A 360 0.00 24.84 6.14
CA ILE A 360 0.65 26.15 6.29
C ILE A 360 0.97 26.78 4.92
N PRO A 361 1.69 26.09 4.00
CA PRO A 361 1.87 26.60 2.65
C PRO A 361 0.55 26.95 1.96
N ALA A 362 -0.50 26.14 2.19
CA ALA A 362 -1.83 26.40 1.67
C ALA A 362 -2.44 27.69 2.25
N ALA A 363 -2.32 27.89 3.55
CA ALA A 363 -2.83 29.11 4.20
C ALA A 363 -2.16 30.39 3.69
N VAL A 364 -0.83 30.33 3.39
CA VAL A 364 -0.10 31.44 2.79
C VAL A 364 -0.59 31.71 1.36
N LEU A 365 -0.72 30.66 0.55
CA LEU A 365 -1.22 30.77 -0.83
C LEU A 365 -2.65 31.29 -0.86
N TRP A 366 -3.49 30.88 0.07
CA TRP A 366 -4.88 31.33 0.18
C TRP A 366 -5.01 32.84 0.38
N ARG A 367 -4.08 33.43 1.12
CA ARG A 367 -4.02 34.90 1.32
C ARG A 367 -3.66 35.66 0.04
N LEU A 368 -2.96 34.99 -0.88
CA LEU A 368 -2.51 35.59 -2.15
C LEU A 368 -3.54 35.45 -3.28
N VAL A 369 -4.48 34.50 -3.17
CA VAL A 369 -5.53 34.25 -4.19
C VAL A 369 -6.91 34.34 -3.53
N PRO A 370 -7.43 35.56 -3.31
CA PRO A 370 -8.74 35.73 -2.68
C PRO A 370 -9.89 35.35 -3.62
N GLY A 371 -10.90 34.68 -3.06
CA GLY A 371 -12.16 34.38 -3.73
C GLY A 371 -12.61 32.92 -3.58
N SER A 372 -13.94 32.69 -3.60
CA SER A 372 -14.56 31.37 -3.40
C SER A 372 -14.15 30.32 -4.47
N VAL A 373 -13.95 30.76 -5.70
CA VAL A 373 -13.50 29.91 -6.82
C VAL A 373 -12.04 29.50 -6.65
N GLY A 374 -11.20 30.40 -6.12
CA GLY A 374 -9.80 30.09 -5.77
C GLY A 374 -9.72 29.02 -4.68
N GLY A 375 -10.64 29.03 -3.72
CA GLY A 375 -10.67 28.06 -2.62
C GLY A 375 -10.95 26.64 -3.06
N PHE A 376 -11.92 26.42 -3.92
CA PHE A 376 -12.25 25.10 -4.44
C PHE A 376 -11.11 24.53 -5.29
N GLY A 377 -10.60 25.28 -6.24
CA GLY A 377 -9.49 24.86 -7.09
C GLY A 377 -8.21 24.63 -6.31
N MET A 378 -7.93 25.43 -5.28
CA MET A 378 -6.78 25.26 -4.39
C MET A 378 -6.87 23.96 -3.60
N GLY A 379 -8.04 23.61 -3.04
CA GLY A 379 -8.23 22.38 -2.30
C GLY A 379 -7.98 21.15 -3.16
N ILE A 380 -8.49 21.12 -4.40
CA ILE A 380 -8.21 20.03 -5.35
C ILE A 380 -6.72 19.98 -5.70
N ALA A 381 -6.09 21.12 -5.98
CA ALA A 381 -4.67 21.17 -6.32
C ALA A 381 -3.79 20.67 -5.17
N LEU A 382 -4.09 21.05 -3.93
CA LEU A 382 -3.38 20.59 -2.74
C LEU A 382 -3.58 19.08 -2.52
N LEU A 383 -4.78 18.57 -2.76
CA LEU A 383 -5.08 17.15 -2.65
C LEU A 383 -4.30 16.34 -3.70
N ILE A 384 -4.30 16.78 -4.97
CA ILE A 384 -3.49 16.15 -6.03
C ILE A 384 -2.00 16.23 -5.70
N TYR A 385 -1.53 17.36 -5.16
CA TYR A 385 -0.17 17.53 -4.72
C TYR A 385 0.21 16.56 -3.60
N ALA A 386 -0.65 16.40 -2.57
CA ALA A 386 -0.44 15.45 -1.48
C ALA A 386 -0.32 14.00 -2.00
N TYR A 387 -1.22 13.62 -2.92
CA TYR A 387 -1.15 12.30 -3.57
C TYR A 387 0.13 12.12 -4.36
N ALA A 388 0.52 13.12 -5.17
CA ALA A 388 1.73 13.05 -5.98
C ALA A 388 2.99 12.97 -5.11
N ALA A 389 3.07 13.77 -4.03
CA ALA A 389 4.21 13.76 -3.12
C ALA A 389 4.33 12.40 -2.38
N ARG A 390 3.20 11.84 -1.93
CA ARG A 390 3.16 10.53 -1.24
C ARG A 390 3.50 9.39 -2.19
N LEU A 391 2.87 9.33 -3.35
CA LEU A 391 2.92 8.16 -4.24
C LEU A 391 4.02 8.24 -5.31
N MET A 392 4.86 9.29 -5.26
CA MET A 392 5.95 9.48 -6.23
C MET A 392 6.90 8.29 -6.27
N ALA A 393 7.27 7.73 -5.13
CA ALA A 393 8.17 6.57 -5.07
C ALA A 393 7.53 5.30 -5.63
N ALA A 394 6.24 5.08 -5.37
CA ALA A 394 5.50 3.95 -5.93
C ALA A 394 5.42 3.99 -7.47
N ALA A 395 5.41 5.20 -8.04
CA ALA A 395 5.49 5.39 -9.48
C ALA A 395 6.94 5.31 -10.01
N PHE A 396 7.90 5.81 -9.24
CA PHE A 396 9.31 5.89 -9.63
C PHE A 396 9.94 4.51 -9.83
N GLU A 397 9.75 3.57 -8.89
CA GLU A 397 10.39 2.26 -8.94
C GLU A 397 10.07 1.46 -10.23
N PRO A 398 8.80 1.30 -10.66
CA PRO A 398 8.50 0.62 -11.92
C PRO A 398 9.08 1.35 -13.14
N ILE A 399 9.07 2.70 -13.13
CA ILE A 399 9.56 3.52 -14.23
C ILE A 399 11.09 3.38 -14.34
N GLU A 400 11.82 3.48 -13.24
CA GLU A 400 13.27 3.30 -13.19
C GLU A 400 13.65 1.90 -13.69
N ALA A 401 12.97 0.85 -13.20
CA ALA A 401 13.16 -0.52 -13.67
C ALA A 401 12.85 -0.68 -15.18
N GLY A 402 11.90 0.08 -15.71
CA GLY A 402 11.61 0.11 -17.15
C GLY A 402 12.70 0.81 -17.96
N LEU A 403 13.21 1.92 -17.46
CA LEU A 403 14.26 2.70 -18.12
C LEU A 403 15.63 1.99 -18.10
N THR A 404 15.95 1.23 -17.06
CA THR A 404 17.20 0.44 -16.99
C THR A 404 17.27 -0.68 -18.04
N ARG A 405 16.13 -1.10 -18.59
CA ARG A 405 16.07 -2.05 -19.71
C ARG A 405 16.46 -1.42 -21.04
N VAL A 406 16.45 -0.10 -21.14
CA VAL A 406 16.91 0.61 -22.34
C VAL A 406 18.44 0.64 -22.32
N THR A 407 19.06 -0.15 -23.20
CA THR A 407 20.52 -0.29 -23.25
C THR A 407 21.21 1.06 -23.50
N PRO A 408 22.36 1.33 -22.84
CA PRO A 408 23.11 2.57 -23.04
C PRO A 408 23.51 2.80 -24.52
N SER A 409 23.72 1.73 -25.30
CA SER A 409 24.05 1.79 -26.73
C SER A 409 22.94 2.44 -27.57
N VAL A 410 21.67 2.17 -27.26
CA VAL A 410 20.52 2.78 -27.96
C VAL A 410 20.46 4.29 -27.66
N VAL A 411 20.71 4.68 -26.41
CA VAL A 411 20.74 6.09 -25.99
C VAL A 411 21.92 6.83 -26.66
N GLN A 412 23.09 6.21 -26.73
CA GLN A 412 24.28 6.77 -27.38
C GLN A 412 24.08 6.89 -28.90
N ALA A 413 23.54 5.89 -29.57
CA ALA A 413 23.24 5.94 -31.01
C ALA A 413 22.28 7.09 -31.34
N SER A 414 21.25 7.32 -30.53
CA SER A 414 20.34 8.44 -30.69
C SER A 414 21.05 9.80 -30.61
N ARG A 415 22.00 9.93 -29.68
CA ARG A 415 22.80 11.15 -29.49
C ARG A 415 23.77 11.37 -30.67
N MET A 416 24.38 10.30 -31.18
CA MET A 416 25.24 10.39 -32.35
C MET A 416 24.47 10.82 -33.61
N LEU A 417 23.15 10.55 -33.69
CA LEU A 417 22.24 11.05 -34.73
C LEU A 417 21.77 12.50 -34.48
N GLY A 418 22.42 13.23 -33.56
CA GLY A 418 22.16 14.65 -33.32
C GLY A 418 20.97 14.97 -32.40
N ARG A 419 20.36 13.97 -31.76
CA ARG A 419 19.28 14.26 -30.81
C ARG A 419 19.80 14.77 -29.49
N SER A 420 19.12 15.80 -28.97
CA SER A 420 19.34 16.29 -27.60
C SER A 420 18.97 15.21 -26.56
N GLU A 421 19.39 15.40 -25.31
CA GLU A 421 18.99 14.48 -24.20
C GLU A 421 17.49 14.41 -24.03
N THR A 422 16.81 15.55 -24.02
CA THR A 422 15.35 15.64 -23.95
C THR A 422 14.69 14.97 -25.15
N GLY A 423 15.24 15.21 -26.35
CA GLY A 423 14.75 14.55 -27.58
C GLY A 423 14.91 13.02 -27.53
N THR A 424 16.02 12.51 -26.98
CA THR A 424 16.25 11.07 -26.79
C THR A 424 15.29 10.50 -25.71
N ALA A 425 15.08 11.22 -24.63
CA ALA A 425 14.16 10.79 -23.58
C ALA A 425 12.73 10.61 -24.12
N TRP A 426 12.20 11.62 -24.83
CA TRP A 426 10.84 11.60 -25.37
C TRP A 426 10.66 10.64 -26.55
N ALA A 427 11.62 10.55 -27.44
CA ALA A 427 11.48 9.76 -28.67
C ALA A 427 11.86 8.29 -28.51
N ILE A 428 12.65 7.93 -27.49
CA ILE A 428 13.20 6.58 -27.32
C ILE A 428 12.94 6.01 -25.94
N GLN A 429 13.40 6.69 -24.89
CA GLN A 429 13.37 6.10 -23.53
C GLN A 429 11.93 5.92 -23.02
N LEU A 430 11.09 6.96 -23.06
CA LEU A 430 9.71 6.91 -22.59
C LEU A 430 8.83 5.95 -23.42
N PRO A 431 8.88 5.95 -24.77
CA PRO A 431 8.13 4.97 -25.56
C PRO A 431 8.54 3.53 -25.30
N LEU A 432 9.82 3.23 -25.11
CA LEU A 432 10.29 1.91 -24.76
C LEU A 432 9.86 1.50 -23.32
N ALA A 433 9.78 2.46 -22.41
CA ALA A 433 9.32 2.27 -21.04
C ALA A 433 7.79 2.35 -20.86
N ARG A 434 6.98 2.47 -21.96
CA ARG A 434 5.51 2.67 -21.88
C ARG A 434 4.79 1.66 -20.98
N GLY A 435 5.22 0.41 -20.99
CA GLY A 435 4.63 -0.63 -20.15
C GLY A 435 4.93 -0.44 -18.66
N ALA A 436 6.07 0.17 -18.31
CA ALA A 436 6.41 0.55 -16.94
C ALA A 436 5.64 1.79 -16.49
N LEU A 437 5.50 2.79 -17.38
CA LEU A 437 4.67 3.98 -17.13
C LEU A 437 3.21 3.60 -16.86
N PHE A 438 2.65 2.68 -17.65
CA PHE A 438 1.29 2.21 -17.44
C PHE A 438 1.15 1.42 -16.12
N THR A 439 2.14 0.59 -15.76
CA THR A 439 2.18 -0.09 -14.47
C THR A 439 2.20 0.90 -13.31
N ALA A 440 3.04 1.94 -13.39
CA ALA A 440 3.11 3.00 -12.40
C ALA A 440 1.76 3.74 -12.27
N ALA A 441 1.12 4.07 -13.40
CA ALA A 441 -0.18 4.73 -13.40
C ALA A 441 -1.27 3.90 -12.72
N LEU A 442 -1.29 2.58 -12.96
CA LEU A 442 -2.26 1.68 -12.31
C LEU A 442 -2.02 1.56 -10.81
N VAL A 443 -0.76 1.48 -10.37
CA VAL A 443 -0.43 1.44 -8.93
C VAL A 443 -0.92 2.70 -8.25
N VAL A 444 -0.57 3.88 -8.79
CA VAL A 444 -1.01 5.16 -8.23
C VAL A 444 -2.54 5.29 -8.25
N PHE A 445 -3.18 4.90 -9.35
CA PHE A 445 -4.64 4.92 -9.46
C PHE A 445 -5.31 4.12 -8.33
N VAL A 446 -4.88 2.87 -8.10
CA VAL A 446 -5.43 2.01 -7.05
C VAL A 446 -5.20 2.61 -5.67
N ASP A 447 -4.02 3.17 -5.41
CA ASP A 447 -3.68 3.73 -4.11
C ASP A 447 -4.45 5.03 -3.82
N VAL A 448 -4.68 5.88 -4.83
CA VAL A 448 -5.52 7.08 -4.68
C VAL A 448 -6.99 6.72 -4.48
N MET A 449 -7.50 5.70 -5.19
CA MET A 449 -8.90 5.25 -5.02
C MET A 449 -9.23 4.88 -3.58
N LYS A 450 -8.32 4.26 -2.86
CA LYS A 450 -8.50 3.83 -1.47
C LYS A 450 -7.98 4.82 -0.42
N GLU A 451 -7.44 5.97 -0.86
CA GLU A 451 -6.87 6.95 0.05
C GLU A 451 -7.96 7.69 0.81
N LEU A 452 -7.86 7.70 2.15
CA LEU A 452 -8.87 8.29 3.02
C LEU A 452 -8.33 9.48 3.84
N PRO A 453 -7.23 9.39 4.65
CA PRO A 453 -6.86 10.43 5.59
C PRO A 453 -6.46 11.77 4.94
N ALA A 454 -5.67 11.79 3.87
CA ALA A 454 -5.34 13.05 3.19
C ALA A 454 -6.57 13.63 2.49
N THR A 455 -7.42 12.75 1.92
CA THR A 455 -8.67 13.15 1.30
C THR A 455 -9.61 13.84 2.30
N LEU A 456 -9.81 13.25 3.48
CA LEU A 456 -10.64 13.84 4.55
C LEU A 456 -10.16 15.24 4.94
N MET A 457 -8.84 15.44 5.02
CA MET A 457 -8.24 16.69 5.53
C MET A 457 -8.17 17.82 4.49
N LEU A 458 -7.95 17.48 3.21
CA LEU A 458 -7.67 18.48 2.16
C LEU A 458 -8.80 18.65 1.15
N ARG A 459 -9.78 17.76 1.11
CA ARG A 459 -10.86 17.85 0.12
C ARG A 459 -11.66 19.15 0.28
N PRO A 460 -12.05 19.80 -0.82
CA PRO A 460 -12.99 20.89 -0.77
C PRO A 460 -14.37 20.41 -0.28
N PHE A 461 -15.14 21.34 0.21
CA PHE A 461 -16.55 21.10 0.55
C PHE A 461 -17.30 20.55 -0.68
N ASN A 462 -18.17 19.59 -0.50
CA ASN A 462 -18.94 18.88 -1.54
C ASN A 462 -18.13 17.98 -2.51
N VAL A 463 -16.87 17.70 -2.23
CA VAL A 463 -16.08 16.71 -2.98
C VAL A 463 -15.93 15.45 -2.14
N ASP A 464 -16.97 14.62 -2.09
CA ASP A 464 -16.87 13.30 -1.47
C ASP A 464 -16.31 12.29 -2.46
N THR A 465 -15.38 11.45 -1.98
CA THR A 465 -14.94 10.24 -2.67
C THR A 465 -15.69 9.02 -2.12
N LEU A 466 -15.61 7.89 -2.82
CA LEU A 466 -16.21 6.64 -2.33
C LEU A 466 -15.64 6.22 -0.97
N ALA A 467 -14.33 6.41 -0.75
CA ALA A 467 -13.69 6.12 0.53
C ALA A 467 -14.25 7.01 1.66
N VAL A 468 -14.38 8.32 1.40
CA VAL A 468 -14.96 9.28 2.37
C VAL A 468 -16.43 8.99 2.62
N MET A 469 -17.21 8.66 1.59
CA MET A 469 -18.62 8.31 1.73
C MET A 469 -18.81 7.05 2.58
N ALA A 470 -17.94 6.03 2.37
CA ALA A 470 -17.95 4.82 3.18
C ALA A 470 -17.60 5.10 4.65
N ASP A 471 -16.57 5.91 4.91
CA ASP A 471 -16.15 6.31 6.26
C ASP A 471 -17.23 7.11 6.99
N ASN A 472 -17.91 8.04 6.29
CA ASN A 472 -19.03 8.80 6.88
C ASN A 472 -20.16 7.87 7.34
N TYR A 473 -20.58 6.91 6.48
CA TYR A 473 -21.59 5.94 6.88
C TYR A 473 -21.14 5.05 8.05
N ALA A 474 -19.87 4.63 8.04
CA ALA A 474 -19.33 3.81 9.12
C ALA A 474 -19.27 4.54 10.47
N ARG A 475 -18.93 5.84 10.45
CA ARG A 475 -18.93 6.69 11.67
C ARG A 475 -20.34 6.92 12.22
N ASP A 476 -21.33 6.97 11.33
CA ASP A 476 -22.74 7.08 11.69
C ASP A 476 -23.35 5.72 12.10
N GLU A 477 -22.52 4.66 12.26
CA GLU A 477 -22.92 3.29 12.55
C GLU A 477 -23.90 2.68 11.53
N ARG A 478 -23.91 3.22 10.29
CA ARG A 478 -24.73 2.77 9.17
C ARG A 478 -23.96 1.83 8.25
N LEU A 479 -23.46 0.71 8.77
CA LEU A 479 -22.53 -0.19 8.05
C LEU A 479 -23.15 -0.79 6.78
N ALA A 480 -24.43 -1.13 6.79
CA ALA A 480 -25.13 -1.60 5.60
C ALA A 480 -25.13 -0.57 4.45
N ASN A 481 -25.25 0.73 4.78
CA ASN A 481 -25.12 1.81 3.78
C ASN A 481 -23.70 1.99 3.29
N ALA A 482 -22.69 1.75 4.14
CA ALA A 482 -21.27 1.79 3.77
C ALA A 482 -20.91 0.71 2.73
N GLY A 483 -21.70 -0.36 2.61
CA GLY A 483 -21.51 -1.44 1.65
C GLY A 483 -21.47 -0.92 0.20
N TRP A 484 -22.39 -0.05 -0.21
CA TRP A 484 -22.48 0.46 -1.58
C TRP A 484 -21.21 1.20 -2.04
N PRO A 485 -20.73 2.26 -1.36
CA PRO A 485 -19.52 2.94 -1.79
C PRO A 485 -18.27 2.05 -1.66
N THR A 486 -18.21 1.18 -0.66
CA THR A 486 -17.08 0.27 -0.46
C THR A 486 -16.96 -0.76 -1.57
N LEU A 487 -18.06 -1.46 -1.90
CA LEU A 487 -18.04 -2.47 -2.96
C LEU A 487 -17.82 -1.86 -4.34
N LEU A 488 -18.39 -0.68 -4.60
CA LEU A 488 -18.16 0.04 -5.85
C LEU A 488 -16.69 0.46 -5.98
N LEU A 489 -16.06 0.93 -4.90
CA LEU A 489 -14.64 1.25 -4.86
C LEU A 489 -13.78 0.03 -5.21
N VAL A 490 -14.04 -1.11 -4.57
CA VAL A 490 -13.33 -2.36 -4.84
C VAL A 490 -13.54 -2.81 -6.29
N LEU A 491 -14.76 -2.74 -6.80
CA LEU A 491 -15.10 -3.10 -8.18
C LEU A 491 -14.33 -2.25 -9.19
N LEU A 492 -14.19 -0.95 -8.95
CA LEU A 492 -13.45 -0.03 -9.81
C LEU A 492 -11.91 -0.23 -9.73
N ALA A 493 -11.39 -0.62 -8.57
CA ALA A 493 -9.96 -0.90 -8.39
C ALA A 493 -9.56 -2.31 -8.91
N LEU A 494 -10.47 -3.27 -8.88
CA LEU A 494 -10.21 -4.68 -9.19
C LEU A 494 -9.60 -4.92 -10.58
N PRO A 495 -10.05 -4.30 -11.69
CA PRO A 495 -9.45 -4.50 -13.00
C PRO A 495 -7.97 -4.11 -13.06
N ALA A 496 -7.58 -3.03 -12.38
CA ALA A 496 -6.20 -2.58 -12.30
C ALA A 496 -5.33 -3.58 -11.54
N VAL A 497 -5.81 -4.08 -10.38
CA VAL A 497 -5.11 -5.10 -9.59
C VAL A 497 -5.00 -6.42 -10.35
N LEU A 498 -6.06 -6.86 -11.02
CA LEU A 498 -6.04 -8.07 -11.85
C LEU A 498 -5.02 -7.97 -12.99
N TRP A 499 -4.94 -6.82 -13.65
CA TRP A 499 -3.96 -6.61 -14.70
C TRP A 499 -2.53 -6.63 -14.16
N LEU A 500 -2.27 -5.93 -13.03
CA LEU A 500 -0.96 -5.90 -12.38
C LEU A 500 -0.51 -7.31 -11.97
N THR A 501 -1.37 -8.08 -11.35
CA THR A 501 -1.04 -9.44 -10.87
C THR A 501 -0.80 -10.41 -12.02
N ARG A 502 -1.57 -10.33 -13.10
CA ARG A 502 -1.34 -11.13 -14.31
C ARG A 502 -0.01 -10.79 -14.96
N LYS A 503 0.33 -9.52 -15.09
CA LYS A 503 1.61 -9.08 -15.68
C LYS A 503 2.80 -9.57 -14.87
N ILE A 504 2.75 -9.52 -13.54
CA ILE A 504 3.79 -10.07 -12.67
C ILE A 504 3.90 -11.59 -12.86
N SER A 505 2.80 -12.29 -13.10
CA SER A 505 2.82 -13.75 -13.29
C SER A 505 3.38 -14.20 -14.64
N THR A 506 3.27 -13.37 -15.68
CA THR A 506 3.78 -13.66 -17.02
C THR A 506 5.21 -13.18 -17.25
N SER A 507 5.75 -12.32 -16.38
CA SER A 507 7.13 -11.81 -16.47
C SER A 507 8.13 -12.86 -15.96
N ARG A 508 8.22 -14.02 -16.61
CA ARG A 508 9.29 -15.00 -16.34
C ARG A 508 10.54 -14.59 -17.11
N PRO A 509 11.73 -14.56 -16.48
CA PRO A 509 13.00 -14.45 -17.20
C PRO A 509 13.12 -15.66 -18.13
N GLY A 510 13.13 -15.44 -19.47
CA GLY A 510 13.40 -16.48 -20.45
C GLY A 510 12.21 -17.03 -21.24
N GLU A 511 11.00 -16.52 -21.07
CA GLU A 511 9.91 -16.70 -22.05
C GLU A 511 9.86 -15.46 -22.97
N PRO A 512 9.85 -15.66 -24.33
CA PRO A 512 9.83 -14.58 -25.29
C PRO A 512 8.57 -13.72 -25.23
#